data_e6e05fd67a0dc9ae7bd2cc51c5aff2e2
#
_entry.id   e6e05fd67a0dc9ae7bd2cc51c5aff2e2
#
_cell.length_a   1.000
_cell.length_b   1.000
_cell.length_c   1.000
_cell.angle_alpha   90.00
_cell.angle_beta   90.00
_cell.angle_gamma   90.00
#
_symmetry.space_group_name_H-M   'P 1'
#
loop_
_entity.id
_entity.type
_entity.pdbx_description
1 polymer ?
#
loop_
_entity_poly.entity_id
_entity_poly.type
_entity_poly.pdbx_seq_one_letter_code
_entity_poly.pdbx_strand_id
1 'polypeptide(L)'
;MSKKIAVLAGGNSEERLISLESGQFVFNALKLLKYDAEIIDPKTDDLFQLKKFDAAFICLHGKNGEDGKIQSFLELIKVPYTGSDPQASMLSMNKFFSKLVWLKHQLLTPEYEIIQKDSSYEDIVSKVDSPFVVKPSSSGLRNHIE
;
A
#
# COMPACT_ATOMS: atom_id res chain seq x y z
N MET A 1 -17.37 -13.87 -23.31
CA MET A 1 -16.94 -14.54 -22.06
C MET A 1 -16.78 -13.47 -20.99
N SER A 2 -17.22 -13.74 -19.76
CA SER A 2 -16.99 -12.81 -18.62
C SER A 2 -15.49 -12.77 -18.31
N LYS A 3 -14.95 -11.56 -18.03
CA LYS A 3 -13.55 -11.43 -17.60
C LYS A 3 -13.35 -12.09 -16.25
N LYS A 4 -12.22 -12.78 -16.07
CA LYS A 4 -11.82 -13.41 -14.83
C LYS A 4 -10.93 -12.46 -14.01
N ILE A 5 -11.39 -12.05 -12.82
CA ILE A 5 -10.74 -11.04 -11.98
C ILE A 5 -10.24 -11.68 -10.69
N ALA A 6 -8.95 -11.54 -10.39
CA ALA A 6 -8.41 -11.88 -9.09
C ALA A 6 -8.60 -10.70 -8.13
N VAL A 7 -9.20 -10.92 -6.97
CA VAL A 7 -9.24 -9.94 -5.87
C VAL A 7 -8.13 -10.31 -4.89
N LEU A 8 -7.04 -9.55 -4.88
CA LEU A 8 -5.92 -9.79 -3.98
C LEU A 8 -6.24 -9.22 -2.60
N ALA A 9 -6.43 -10.10 -1.61
CA ALA A 9 -6.79 -9.70 -0.25
C ALA A 9 -6.09 -10.57 0.79
N GLY A 10 -5.92 -10.06 2.01
CA GLY A 10 -5.23 -10.75 3.09
C GLY A 10 -3.74 -10.37 3.19
N GLY A 11 -2.85 -11.26 2.79
CA GLY A 11 -1.40 -11.05 2.87
C GLY A 11 -0.83 -11.16 4.28
N ASN A 12 0.42 -10.69 4.47
CA ASN A 12 1.18 -10.85 5.72
C ASN A 12 1.38 -9.54 6.51
N SER A 13 0.69 -8.46 6.14
CA SER A 13 0.78 -7.19 6.86
C SER A 13 -0.06 -7.21 8.16
N GLU A 14 0.21 -6.27 9.04
CA GLU A 14 -0.62 -6.05 10.24
C GLU A 14 -2.06 -5.64 9.90
N GLU A 15 -2.27 -5.12 8.68
CA GLU A 15 -3.58 -4.70 8.15
C GLU A 15 -4.36 -5.84 7.46
N ARG A 16 -3.94 -7.10 7.70
CA ARG A 16 -4.54 -8.28 7.07
C ARG A 16 -6.06 -8.34 7.19
N LEU A 17 -6.62 -8.08 8.36
CA LEU A 17 -8.07 -8.18 8.58
C LEU A 17 -8.83 -7.14 7.76
N ILE A 18 -8.31 -5.90 7.72
CA ILE A 18 -8.87 -4.81 6.91
C ILE A 18 -8.81 -5.18 5.42
N SER A 19 -7.70 -5.78 4.99
CA SER A 19 -7.53 -6.24 3.62
C SER A 19 -8.55 -7.32 3.23
N LEU A 20 -8.79 -8.31 4.09
CA LEU A 20 -9.78 -9.36 3.86
C LEU A 20 -11.19 -8.79 3.77
N GLU A 21 -11.55 -7.84 4.64
CA GLU A 21 -12.84 -7.17 4.61
C GLU A 21 -13.03 -6.36 3.32
N SER A 22 -12.04 -5.53 2.95
CA SER A 22 -12.04 -4.77 1.70
C SER A 22 -12.17 -5.69 0.48
N GLY A 23 -11.42 -6.79 0.48
CA GLY A 23 -11.47 -7.78 -0.59
C GLY A 23 -12.84 -8.44 -0.71
N GLN A 24 -13.50 -8.74 0.41
CA GLN A 24 -14.84 -9.32 0.39
C GLN A 24 -15.87 -8.34 -0.19
N PHE A 25 -15.78 -7.04 0.13
CA PHE A 25 -16.66 -6.03 -0.47
C PHE A 25 -16.47 -5.94 -1.99
N VAL A 26 -15.22 -5.88 -2.46
CA VAL A 26 -14.91 -5.82 -3.89
C VAL A 26 -15.36 -7.10 -4.60
N PHE A 27 -15.09 -8.28 -4.03
CA PHE A 27 -15.53 -9.56 -4.57
C PHE A 27 -17.05 -9.58 -4.76
N ASN A 28 -17.82 -9.20 -3.74
CA ASN A 28 -19.28 -9.17 -3.81
C ASN A 28 -19.76 -8.20 -4.91
N ALA A 29 -19.18 -7.02 -5.02
CA ALA A 29 -19.51 -6.06 -6.06
C ALA A 29 -19.22 -6.60 -7.48
N LEU A 30 -18.07 -7.24 -7.68
CA LEU A 30 -17.73 -7.88 -8.95
C LEU A 30 -18.70 -9.00 -9.32
N LYS A 31 -19.12 -9.82 -8.34
CA LYS A 31 -20.13 -10.89 -8.56
C LYS A 31 -21.48 -10.30 -8.95
N LEU A 32 -21.92 -9.20 -8.31
CA LEU A 32 -23.16 -8.51 -8.70
C LEU A 32 -23.08 -7.97 -10.13
N LEU A 33 -21.91 -7.51 -10.56
CA LEU A 33 -21.63 -7.07 -11.93
C LEU A 33 -21.39 -8.21 -12.92
N LYS A 34 -21.58 -9.48 -12.49
CA LYS A 34 -21.43 -10.70 -13.29
C LYS A 34 -20.01 -10.95 -13.83
N TYR A 35 -18.98 -10.42 -13.17
CA TYR A 35 -17.60 -10.85 -13.40
C TYR A 35 -17.36 -12.25 -12.81
N ASP A 36 -16.45 -12.99 -13.43
CA ASP A 36 -15.89 -14.21 -12.83
C ASP A 36 -14.77 -13.80 -11.86
N ALA A 37 -15.12 -13.57 -10.58
CA ALA A 37 -14.20 -13.09 -9.56
C ALA A 37 -13.84 -14.19 -8.56
N GLU A 38 -12.59 -14.17 -8.09
CA GLU A 38 -12.02 -15.08 -7.09
C GLU A 38 -11.11 -14.30 -6.15
N ILE A 39 -11.20 -14.57 -4.83
CA ILE A 39 -10.28 -13.98 -3.84
C ILE A 39 -9.00 -14.82 -3.81
N ILE A 40 -7.86 -14.16 -3.91
CA ILE A 40 -6.52 -14.76 -3.84
C ILE A 40 -5.77 -14.10 -2.66
N ASP A 41 -5.40 -14.90 -1.69
CA ASP A 41 -4.67 -14.45 -0.51
C ASP A 41 -3.16 -14.77 -0.65
N PRO A 42 -2.29 -13.76 -0.81
CA PRO A 42 -0.85 -13.97 -0.96
C PRO A 42 -0.18 -14.70 0.21
N LYS A 43 -0.87 -14.85 1.34
CA LYS A 43 -0.36 -15.60 2.49
C LYS A 43 -0.49 -17.10 2.32
N THR A 44 -1.54 -17.56 1.66
CA THR A 44 -1.94 -18.98 1.58
C THR A 44 -1.92 -19.53 0.17
N ASP A 45 -2.06 -18.68 -0.83
CA ASP A 45 -2.23 -19.10 -2.21
C ASP A 45 -0.95 -18.94 -3.03
N ASP A 46 -0.79 -19.80 -4.04
CA ASP A 46 0.29 -19.65 -5.01
C ASP A 46 -0.01 -18.46 -5.95
N LEU A 47 0.83 -17.44 -5.88
CA LEU A 47 0.68 -16.24 -6.70
C LEU A 47 0.88 -16.49 -8.21
N PHE A 48 1.55 -17.56 -8.62
CA PHE A 48 1.69 -17.86 -10.05
C PHE A 48 0.37 -18.23 -10.72
N GLN A 49 -0.65 -18.63 -9.96
CA GLN A 49 -1.99 -18.83 -10.49
C GLN A 49 -2.62 -17.55 -11.06
N LEU A 50 -2.13 -16.36 -10.68
CA LEU A 50 -2.63 -15.09 -11.19
C LEU A 50 -2.54 -14.97 -12.72
N LYS A 51 -1.65 -15.72 -13.38
CA LYS A 51 -1.57 -15.81 -14.85
C LYS A 51 -2.86 -16.31 -15.53
N LYS A 52 -3.79 -16.91 -14.77
CA LYS A 52 -5.09 -17.39 -15.28
C LYS A 52 -6.17 -16.29 -15.28
N PHE A 53 -5.88 -15.11 -14.77
CA PHE A 53 -6.81 -14.00 -14.63
C PHE A 53 -6.53 -12.93 -15.68
N ASP A 54 -7.60 -12.26 -16.12
CA ASP A 54 -7.52 -11.15 -17.08
C ASP A 54 -7.03 -9.86 -16.41
N ALA A 55 -7.28 -9.71 -15.09
CA ALA A 55 -6.80 -8.59 -14.29
C ALA A 55 -6.81 -8.95 -12.79
N ALA A 56 -6.07 -8.16 -11.99
CA ALA A 56 -6.07 -8.23 -10.54
C ALA A 56 -6.61 -6.94 -9.93
N PHE A 57 -7.51 -7.07 -8.95
CA PHE A 57 -7.95 -5.95 -8.11
C PHE A 57 -7.20 -6.04 -6.78
N ILE A 58 -6.35 -5.05 -6.49
CA ILE A 58 -5.52 -5.04 -5.29
C ILE A 58 -6.32 -4.44 -4.12
N CYS A 59 -6.61 -5.27 -3.11
CA CYS A 59 -7.19 -4.90 -1.82
C CYS A 59 -6.21 -5.15 -0.66
N LEU A 60 -4.93 -5.35 -0.98
CA LEU A 60 -3.87 -5.51 0.01
C LEU A 60 -3.53 -4.15 0.62
N HIS A 61 -3.23 -4.15 1.92
CA HIS A 61 -2.83 -2.95 2.66
C HIS A 61 -1.44 -3.13 3.28
N GLY A 62 -0.73 -2.01 3.43
CA GLY A 62 0.57 -1.95 4.08
C GLY A 62 1.67 -2.71 3.33
N LYS A 63 2.55 -3.34 4.11
CA LYS A 63 3.73 -4.04 3.58
C LYS A 63 3.34 -5.17 2.62
N ASN A 64 4.02 -5.26 1.50
CA ASN A 64 3.81 -6.18 0.37
C ASN A 64 2.52 -5.93 -0.43
N GLY A 65 1.65 -4.99 -0.03
CA GLY A 65 0.44 -4.60 -0.75
C GLY A 65 0.56 -3.23 -1.42
N GLU A 66 1.12 -2.25 -0.71
CA GLU A 66 1.21 -0.86 -1.14
C GLU A 66 2.64 -0.39 -1.43
N ASP A 67 3.64 -1.22 -1.19
CA ASP A 67 5.06 -0.90 -1.29
C ASP A 67 5.71 -1.25 -2.65
N GLY A 68 4.91 -1.48 -3.68
CA GLY A 68 5.38 -1.74 -5.05
C GLY A 68 5.73 -3.21 -5.35
N LYS A 69 5.76 -4.10 -4.35
CA LYS A 69 6.20 -5.49 -4.56
C LYS A 69 5.20 -6.34 -5.32
N ILE A 70 3.94 -6.32 -4.89
CA ILE A 70 2.89 -7.06 -5.61
C ILE A 70 2.66 -6.48 -7.00
N GLN A 71 2.77 -5.16 -7.16
CA GLN A 71 2.68 -4.47 -8.44
C GLN A 71 3.80 -4.94 -9.38
N SER A 72 5.07 -4.97 -8.90
CA SER A 72 6.20 -5.50 -9.67
C SER A 72 6.01 -6.96 -10.09
N PHE A 73 5.49 -7.79 -9.19
CA PHE A 73 5.20 -9.18 -9.50
C PHE A 73 4.15 -9.30 -10.61
N LEU A 74 3.04 -8.54 -10.51
CA LEU A 74 1.98 -8.53 -11.53
C LEU A 74 2.48 -8.04 -12.90
N GLU A 75 3.37 -7.05 -12.94
CA GLU A 75 4.03 -6.61 -14.18
C GLU A 75 4.90 -7.70 -14.79
N LEU A 76 5.71 -8.38 -13.98
CA LEU A 76 6.57 -9.49 -14.43
C LEU A 76 5.75 -10.63 -15.08
N ILE A 77 4.58 -10.94 -14.51
CA ILE A 77 3.70 -11.99 -15.06
C ILE A 77 2.71 -11.45 -16.08
N LYS A 78 2.74 -10.14 -16.40
CA LYS A 78 1.91 -9.44 -17.40
C LYS A 78 0.41 -9.50 -17.10
N VAL A 79 0.03 -9.39 -15.82
CA VAL A 79 -1.36 -9.30 -15.39
C VAL A 79 -1.68 -7.85 -15.06
N PRO A 80 -2.60 -7.19 -15.77
CA PRO A 80 -3.07 -5.84 -15.46
C PRO A 80 -3.66 -5.78 -14.04
N TYR A 81 -3.53 -4.64 -13.37
CA TYR A 81 -4.02 -4.48 -12.01
C TYR A 81 -4.54 -3.07 -11.73
N THR A 82 -5.28 -2.92 -10.64
CA THR A 82 -5.75 -1.62 -10.14
C THR A 82 -4.71 -0.95 -9.26
N GLY A 83 -4.57 0.37 -9.39
CA GLY A 83 -3.67 1.19 -8.57
C GLY A 83 -2.49 1.73 -9.33
N SER A 84 -1.54 2.30 -8.60
CA SER A 84 -0.32 2.90 -9.13
C SER A 84 0.71 1.85 -9.51
N ASP A 85 1.65 2.23 -10.39
CA ASP A 85 2.79 1.39 -10.75
C ASP A 85 3.73 1.12 -9.55
N PRO A 86 4.68 0.18 -9.68
CA PRO A 86 5.57 -0.18 -8.60
C PRO A 86 6.42 0.98 -8.07
N GLN A 87 6.87 1.86 -8.96
CA GLN A 87 7.74 2.97 -8.58
C GLN A 87 6.96 4.04 -7.79
N ALA A 88 5.77 4.41 -8.26
CA ALA A 88 4.91 5.34 -7.55
C ALA A 88 4.47 4.78 -6.19
N SER A 89 4.11 3.49 -6.13
CA SER A 89 3.76 2.80 -4.88
C SER A 89 4.90 2.81 -3.87
N MET A 90 6.12 2.48 -4.31
CA MET A 90 7.32 2.47 -3.46
C MET A 90 7.65 3.88 -2.92
N LEU A 91 7.58 4.90 -3.76
CA LEU A 91 7.84 6.29 -3.37
C LEU A 91 6.79 6.79 -2.37
N SER A 92 5.51 6.54 -2.64
CA SER A 92 4.40 7.01 -1.79
C SER A 92 4.35 6.31 -0.44
N MET A 93 4.77 5.06 -0.36
CA MET A 93 4.84 4.31 0.90
C MET A 93 5.90 4.87 1.86
N ASN A 94 6.94 5.54 1.36
CA ASN A 94 7.97 6.17 2.16
C ASN A 94 7.69 7.68 2.33
N LYS A 95 7.30 8.09 3.54
CA LYS A 95 6.94 9.49 3.85
C LYS A 95 8.06 10.49 3.58
N PHE A 96 9.32 10.10 3.80
CA PHE A 96 10.46 10.94 3.52
C PHE A 96 10.62 11.17 2.01
N PHE A 97 10.61 10.11 1.20
CA PHE A 97 10.71 10.25 -0.26
C PHE A 97 9.51 10.97 -0.85
N SER A 98 8.29 10.73 -0.35
CA SER A 98 7.11 11.50 -0.75
C SER A 98 7.31 12.99 -0.53
N LYS A 99 7.81 13.40 0.65
CA LYS A 99 8.07 14.82 0.96
C LYS A 99 9.16 15.43 0.07
N LEU A 100 10.22 14.70 -0.25
CA LEU A 100 11.25 15.16 -1.19
C LEU A 100 10.66 15.43 -2.58
N VAL A 101 9.81 14.54 -3.08
CA VAL A 101 9.11 14.73 -4.36
C VAL A 101 8.20 15.94 -4.30
N TRP A 102 7.39 16.09 -3.24
CA TRP A 102 6.48 17.21 -3.06
C TRP A 102 7.21 18.56 -3.01
N LEU A 103 8.30 18.65 -2.25
CA LEU A 103 9.12 19.86 -2.17
C LEU A 103 9.74 20.20 -3.54
N LYS A 104 10.23 19.19 -4.26
CA LYS A 104 10.79 19.37 -5.61
C LYS A 104 9.77 19.97 -6.58
N HIS A 105 8.49 19.57 -6.44
CA HIS A 105 7.38 20.05 -7.26
C HIS A 105 6.62 21.24 -6.64
N GLN A 106 7.18 21.87 -5.61
CA GLN A 106 6.60 23.05 -4.93
C GLN A 106 5.18 22.78 -4.38
N LEU A 107 4.88 21.53 -4.02
CA LEU A 107 3.64 21.18 -3.35
C LEU A 107 3.76 21.49 -1.85
N LEU A 108 2.72 22.10 -1.31
CA LEU A 108 2.66 22.41 0.12
C LEU A 108 2.67 21.12 0.94
N THR A 109 3.60 21.05 1.88
CA THR A 109 3.70 19.98 2.87
C THR A 109 4.14 20.56 4.20
N PRO A 110 3.64 20.09 5.35
CA PRO A 110 4.12 20.53 6.65
C PRO A 110 5.63 20.32 6.79
N GLU A 111 6.26 21.19 7.55
CA GLU A 111 7.66 21.01 7.96
C GLU A 111 7.86 19.64 8.61
N TYR A 112 9.06 19.11 8.50
CA TYR A 112 9.37 17.80 9.03
C TYR A 112 10.85 17.67 9.37
N GLU A 113 11.13 16.81 10.33
CA GLU A 113 12.48 16.40 10.67
C GLU A 113 12.58 14.87 10.67
N ILE A 114 13.75 14.35 10.30
CA ILE A 114 14.03 12.91 10.38
C ILE A 114 14.62 12.63 11.74
N ILE A 115 13.89 11.88 12.54
CA ILE A 115 14.31 11.49 13.88
C ILE A 115 15.17 10.24 13.77
N GLN A 116 16.36 10.31 14.38
CA GLN A 116 17.27 9.19 14.58
C GLN A 116 17.13 8.66 16.00
N LYS A 117 17.70 7.48 16.26
CA LYS A 117 17.60 6.83 17.56
C LYS A 117 18.22 7.66 18.71
N ASP A 118 19.17 8.48 18.38
CA ASP A 118 19.95 9.36 19.27
C ASP A 118 19.47 10.82 19.26
N SER A 119 18.40 11.15 18.52
CA SER A 119 17.83 12.50 18.52
C SER A 119 17.23 12.85 19.89
N SER A 120 17.58 14.03 20.44
CA SER A 120 16.95 14.54 21.65
C SER A 120 15.63 15.24 21.35
N TYR A 121 14.77 15.37 22.35
CA TYR A 121 13.52 16.13 22.22
C TYR A 121 13.80 17.60 21.90
N GLU A 122 14.80 18.20 22.54
CA GLU A 122 15.20 19.59 22.36
C GLU A 122 15.66 19.86 20.92
N ASP A 123 16.41 18.92 20.32
CA ASP A 123 16.84 19.03 18.92
C ASP A 123 15.64 19.01 17.95
N ILE A 124 14.64 18.18 18.25
CA ILE A 124 13.43 18.07 17.41
C ILE A 124 12.61 19.36 17.48
N VAL A 125 12.30 19.85 18.66
CA VAL A 125 11.46 21.06 18.85
C VAL A 125 12.16 22.34 18.38
N SER A 126 13.48 22.34 18.23
CA SER A 126 14.22 23.47 17.64
C SER A 126 14.07 23.57 16.12
N LYS A 127 13.59 22.50 15.46
CA LYS A 127 13.51 22.40 13.99
C LYS A 127 12.07 22.27 13.45
N VAL A 128 11.13 21.84 14.29
CA VAL A 128 9.72 21.63 13.89
C VAL A 128 8.84 22.27 14.95
N ASP A 129 7.87 23.07 14.50
CA ASP A 129 6.91 23.71 15.39
C ASP A 129 6.04 22.69 16.16
N SER A 130 5.76 23.00 17.42
CA SER A 130 4.85 22.23 18.26
C SER A 130 3.40 22.74 18.09
N PRO A 131 2.38 21.83 18.05
CA PRO A 131 2.48 20.37 18.21
C PRO A 131 2.88 19.64 16.93
N PHE A 132 3.63 18.53 17.05
CA PHE A 132 4.03 17.69 15.95
C PHE A 132 3.64 16.22 16.16
N VAL A 133 3.67 15.43 15.07
CA VAL A 133 3.33 14.01 15.10
C VAL A 133 4.51 13.18 14.62
N VAL A 134 4.91 12.20 15.41
CA VAL A 134 5.94 11.21 15.03
C VAL A 134 5.31 10.06 14.28
N LYS A 135 5.89 9.68 13.14
CA LYS A 135 5.38 8.60 12.29
C LYS A 135 6.54 7.73 11.79
N PRO A 136 6.37 6.41 11.69
CA PRO A 136 7.32 5.58 10.96
C PRO A 136 7.45 6.03 9.51
N SER A 137 8.66 6.02 8.94
CA SER A 137 8.90 6.47 7.57
C SER A 137 8.19 5.61 6.52
N SER A 138 8.03 4.31 6.75
CA SER A 138 7.55 3.33 5.76
C SER A 138 6.44 2.42 6.29
N SER A 139 5.49 2.97 7.06
CA SER A 139 4.33 2.22 7.58
C SER A 139 3.05 3.00 7.34
N GLY A 140 1.95 2.29 7.04
CA GLY A 140 0.62 2.87 6.85
C GLY A 140 -0.16 3.06 8.15
N LEU A 141 0.06 2.20 9.16
CA LEU A 141 -0.71 2.19 10.39
C LEU A 141 -0.34 3.32 11.37
N ARG A 142 -1.37 3.85 12.02
CA ARG A 142 -1.27 4.78 13.14
C ARG A 142 -0.96 4.11 14.48
N ASN A 143 -0.44 2.90 14.47
CA ASN A 143 -0.35 2.04 15.65
C ASN A 143 0.78 2.46 16.57
N HIS A 144 1.10 3.58 16.88
CA HIS A 144 1.97 4.03 17.99
C HIS A 144 2.09 5.56 17.93
N ILE A 145 1.08 6.22 18.47
CA ILE A 145 1.24 7.59 18.96
C ILE A 145 1.17 7.47 20.48
N GLU A 146 2.30 7.44 21.13
CA GLU A 146 2.43 7.77 22.55
C GLU A 146 2.70 9.25 22.71
#